data_b1b36c23e9e0b9a4727cd9f58b0f1eae
#
_entry.id   b1b36c23e9e0b9a4727cd9f58b0f1eae
#
_cell.length_a   1.000
_cell.length_b   1.000
_cell.length_c   1.000
_cell.angle_alpha   90.00
_cell.angle_beta   90.00
_cell.angle_gamma   90.00
#
_symmetry.space_group_name_H-M   'P 1'
#
loop_
_entity.id
_entity.type
_entity.pdbx_description
1 polymer ?
#
loop_
_entity_poly.entity_id
_entity_poly.type
_entity_poly.pdbx_seq_one_letter_code
_entity_poly.pdbx_strand_id
1 'polypeptide(L)'
;MVEYRSGGRRVSQQEFFRNMQKKAIDIALNALADKVHGVASAIVDPATGKHADTFVRRHGTTIMISTQGSPDFARELERRLGVETGSIKSVSPEQPNIYLAHASEDHDALAKPLAEKLMAAGIEVWLDGWEIRSGDSLKRKMEEGLDACTHFVVLLTPRSLGKPWVETEIDAGFMRAVEGKSKFIGLRVGVPVGSLSAFLQTRHCPELAPDNDAQLSALIAAIYGA
;
A
#
# COMPACT_ATOMS: atom_id res chain seq x y z
N MET A 1 0.02 -43.37 11.19
CA MET A 1 0.71 -42.26 10.49
C MET A 1 -0.23 -41.07 10.52
N VAL A 2 0.20 -39.93 11.07
CA VAL A 2 -0.65 -38.74 11.16
C VAL A 2 -0.64 -38.04 9.81
N GLU A 3 -1.82 -37.79 9.26
CA GLU A 3 -1.99 -37.11 7.98
C GLU A 3 -2.30 -35.63 8.22
N TYR A 4 -1.49 -34.72 7.69
CA TYR A 4 -1.68 -33.27 7.80
C TYR A 4 -2.40 -32.73 6.57
N ARG A 5 -3.49 -31.96 6.76
CA ARG A 5 -4.26 -31.31 5.69
C ARG A 5 -4.43 -29.82 5.97
N SER A 6 -4.28 -29.01 4.92
CA SER A 6 -4.55 -27.55 4.95
C SER A 6 -5.36 -27.20 3.71
N GLY A 7 -6.54 -26.58 3.89
CA GLY A 7 -7.45 -26.25 2.78
C GLY A 7 -7.91 -27.45 1.95
N GLY A 8 -8.07 -28.63 2.57
CA GLY A 8 -8.43 -29.88 1.89
C GLY A 8 -7.26 -30.59 1.18
N ARG A 9 -6.06 -29.99 1.14
CA ARG A 9 -4.88 -30.51 0.45
C ARG A 9 -3.95 -31.20 1.44
N ARG A 10 -3.34 -32.32 1.07
CA ARG A 10 -2.28 -32.95 1.85
C ARG A 10 -1.04 -32.08 1.88
N VAL A 11 -0.50 -31.83 3.08
CA VAL A 11 0.68 -30.98 3.30
C VAL A 11 1.67 -31.66 4.22
N SER A 12 2.92 -31.22 4.22
CA SER A 12 3.91 -31.70 5.19
C SER A 12 3.58 -31.19 6.59
N GLN A 13 4.11 -31.86 7.62
CA GLN A 13 3.97 -31.44 9.01
C GLN A 13 4.47 -30.01 9.21
N GLN A 14 5.63 -29.66 8.65
CA GLN A 14 6.20 -28.31 8.75
C GLN A 14 5.32 -27.26 8.09
N GLU A 15 4.76 -27.58 6.93
CA GLU A 15 3.85 -26.69 6.21
C GLU A 15 2.54 -26.52 6.98
N PHE A 16 2.02 -27.57 7.59
CA PHE A 16 0.82 -27.52 8.42
C PHE A 16 1.01 -26.56 9.62
N PHE A 17 2.10 -26.74 10.38
CA PHE A 17 2.38 -25.86 11.52
C PHE A 17 2.63 -24.41 11.11
N ARG A 18 3.34 -24.19 10.02
CA ARG A 18 3.54 -22.84 9.46
C ARG A 18 2.20 -22.18 9.09
N ASN A 19 1.30 -22.91 8.43
CA ASN A 19 -0.03 -22.42 8.06
C ASN A 19 -0.89 -22.13 9.30
N MET A 20 -0.80 -22.96 10.33
CA MET A 20 -1.49 -22.71 11.59
C MET A 20 -0.97 -21.46 12.31
N GLN A 21 0.35 -21.28 12.40
CA GLN A 21 0.96 -20.09 12.99
C GLN A 21 0.54 -18.83 12.22
N LYS A 22 0.56 -18.88 10.88
CA LYS A 22 0.12 -17.79 10.04
C LYS A 22 -1.34 -17.42 10.32
N LYS A 23 -2.24 -18.42 10.31
CA LYS A 23 -3.67 -18.22 10.59
C LYS A 23 -3.91 -17.62 11.97
N ALA A 24 -3.15 -18.05 12.99
CA ALA A 24 -3.24 -17.50 14.32
C ALA A 24 -2.80 -16.02 14.37
N ILE A 25 -1.74 -15.67 13.65
CA ILE A 25 -1.28 -14.28 13.53
C ILE A 25 -2.31 -13.42 12.81
N ASP A 26 -2.90 -13.91 11.71
CA ASP A 26 -3.92 -13.18 10.96
C ASP A 26 -5.17 -12.92 11.80
N ILE A 27 -5.61 -13.91 12.59
CA ILE A 27 -6.73 -13.74 13.53
C ILE A 27 -6.38 -12.68 14.60
N ALA A 28 -5.17 -12.74 15.15
CA ALA A 28 -4.73 -11.76 16.15
C ALA A 28 -4.63 -10.34 15.59
N LEU A 29 -4.16 -10.18 14.33
CA LEU A 29 -4.11 -8.90 13.64
C LEU A 29 -5.50 -8.32 13.39
N ASN A 30 -6.43 -9.14 12.91
CA ASN A 30 -7.80 -8.69 12.68
C ASN A 30 -8.46 -8.27 14.01
N ALA A 31 -8.29 -9.05 15.06
CA ALA A 31 -8.81 -8.69 16.39
C ALA A 31 -8.18 -7.39 16.93
N LEU A 32 -6.90 -7.15 16.65
CA LEU A 32 -6.24 -5.89 17.01
C LEU A 32 -6.78 -4.73 16.17
N ALA A 33 -6.97 -4.91 14.88
CA ALA A 33 -7.54 -3.89 14.00
C ALA A 33 -8.96 -3.52 14.45
N ASP A 34 -9.82 -4.50 14.73
CA ASP A 34 -11.17 -4.27 15.25
C ASP A 34 -11.14 -3.49 16.57
N LYS A 35 -10.23 -3.85 17.48
CA LYS A 35 -10.05 -3.14 18.74
C LYS A 35 -9.62 -1.69 18.53
N VAL A 36 -8.61 -1.47 17.66
CA VAL A 36 -8.11 -0.11 17.33
C VAL A 36 -9.22 0.73 16.72
N HIS A 37 -9.92 0.20 15.72
CA HIS A 37 -11.03 0.90 15.06
C HIS A 37 -12.18 1.20 16.04
N GLY A 38 -12.52 0.24 16.90
CA GLY A 38 -13.56 0.45 17.92
C GLY A 38 -13.21 1.54 18.93
N VAL A 39 -11.94 1.64 19.35
CA VAL A 39 -11.48 2.72 20.23
C VAL A 39 -11.42 4.05 19.47
N ALA A 40 -10.91 4.05 18.25
CA ALA A 40 -10.77 5.26 17.43
C ALA A 40 -12.12 5.89 17.08
N SER A 41 -13.14 5.08 16.78
CA SER A 41 -14.50 5.55 16.47
C SER A 41 -15.18 6.26 17.65
N ALA A 42 -14.71 6.06 18.88
CA ALA A 42 -15.18 6.75 20.08
C ALA A 42 -14.38 8.04 20.39
N ILE A 43 -13.44 8.42 19.54
CA ILE A 43 -12.62 9.63 19.69
C ILE A 43 -12.99 10.61 18.59
N VAL A 44 -13.25 11.85 18.97
CA VAL A 44 -13.36 12.98 18.04
C VAL A 44 -12.01 13.69 18.04
N ASP A 45 -11.43 13.88 16.87
CA ASP A 45 -10.15 14.57 16.72
C ASP A 45 -10.31 16.04 17.13
N PRO A 46 -9.55 16.52 18.14
CA PRO A 46 -9.68 17.89 18.64
C PRO A 46 -9.35 18.95 17.58
N ALA A 47 -8.49 18.62 16.61
CA ALA A 47 -8.08 19.57 15.59
C ALA A 47 -9.12 19.75 14.47
N THR A 48 -9.87 18.69 14.14
CA THR A 48 -10.80 18.69 13.01
C THR A 48 -12.27 18.62 13.40
N GLY A 49 -12.58 18.21 14.64
CA GLY A 49 -13.93 17.95 15.11
C GLY A 49 -14.59 16.72 14.45
N LYS A 50 -13.82 15.86 13.79
CA LYS A 50 -14.30 14.66 13.08
C LYS A 50 -13.65 13.41 13.65
N HIS A 51 -14.20 12.25 13.29
CA HIS A 51 -13.51 10.98 13.51
C HIS A 51 -12.39 10.83 12.49
N ALA A 52 -11.30 10.21 12.91
CA ALA A 52 -10.13 9.98 12.06
C ALA A 52 -9.98 8.49 11.73
N ASP A 53 -9.58 8.20 10.49
CA ASP A 53 -9.29 6.84 10.06
C ASP A 53 -8.03 6.32 10.76
N THR A 54 -8.05 5.02 11.05
CA THR A 54 -6.94 4.32 11.69
C THR A 54 -6.61 3.08 10.89
N PHE A 55 -5.32 2.75 10.85
CA PHE A 55 -4.80 1.62 10.08
C PHE A 55 -3.91 0.77 10.96
N VAL A 56 -4.11 -0.55 10.91
CA VAL A 56 -3.25 -1.53 11.58
C VAL A 56 -2.57 -2.35 10.51
N ARG A 57 -1.25 -2.24 10.41
CA ARG A 57 -0.44 -2.90 9.40
C ARG A 57 0.64 -3.74 10.05
N ARG A 58 0.98 -4.84 9.40
CA ARG A 58 2.14 -5.66 9.78
C ARG A 58 3.29 -5.38 8.84
N HIS A 59 4.42 -4.99 9.41
CA HIS A 59 5.67 -4.84 8.68
C HIS A 59 6.68 -5.87 9.22
N GLY A 60 6.87 -6.96 8.50
CA GLY A 60 7.72 -8.06 8.94
C GLY A 60 7.20 -8.71 10.24
N THR A 61 7.95 -8.55 11.33
CA THR A 61 7.57 -8.99 12.69
C THR A 61 6.90 -7.89 13.51
N THR A 62 6.88 -6.66 13.02
CA THR A 62 6.37 -5.48 13.72
C THR A 62 4.93 -5.17 13.27
N ILE A 63 4.08 -4.80 14.22
CA ILE A 63 2.76 -4.26 13.95
C ILE A 63 2.87 -2.74 14.04
N MET A 64 2.43 -2.06 13.01
CA MET A 64 2.37 -0.60 12.96
C MET A 64 0.91 -0.16 13.04
N ILE A 65 0.64 0.81 13.89
CA ILE A 65 -0.65 1.49 13.97
C ILE A 65 -0.41 2.93 13.51
N SER A 66 -1.22 3.39 12.58
CA SER A 66 -1.21 4.76 12.10
C SER A 66 -2.62 5.34 12.06
N THR A 67 -2.74 6.66 12.10
CA THR A 67 -4.02 7.36 12.04
C THR A 67 -3.89 8.61 11.17
N GLN A 68 -4.95 8.96 10.45
CA GLN A 68 -5.09 10.24 9.76
C GLN A 68 -5.54 11.38 10.70
N GLY A 69 -5.68 11.09 11.97
CA GLY A 69 -5.97 12.09 12.99
C GLY A 69 -4.76 12.96 13.34
N SER A 70 -5.04 14.07 14.01
CA SER A 70 -4.00 14.96 14.53
C SER A 70 -3.07 14.25 15.53
N PRO A 71 -1.91 14.82 15.86
CA PRO A 71 -1.04 14.29 16.91
C PRO A 71 -1.75 14.15 18.27
N ASP A 72 -2.74 15.00 18.55
CA ASP A 72 -3.55 14.93 19.78
C ASP A 72 -4.51 13.75 19.75
N PHE A 73 -5.11 13.48 18.58
CA PHE A 73 -5.90 12.26 18.36
C PHE A 73 -5.05 11.01 18.55
N ALA A 74 -3.85 10.96 17.97
CA ALA A 74 -2.95 9.83 18.11
C ALA A 74 -2.60 9.57 19.59
N ARG A 75 -2.26 10.61 20.36
CA ARG A 75 -1.98 10.52 21.80
C ARG A 75 -3.18 10.01 22.61
N GLU A 76 -4.37 10.48 22.31
CA GLU A 76 -5.59 10.01 22.98
C GLU A 76 -5.89 8.55 22.64
N LEU A 77 -5.67 8.15 21.39
CA LEU A 77 -5.81 6.76 20.95
C LEU A 77 -4.80 5.85 21.67
N GLU A 78 -3.52 6.26 21.77
CA GLU A 78 -2.47 5.56 22.54
C GLU A 78 -2.88 5.37 23.99
N ARG A 79 -3.34 6.44 24.63
CA ARG A 79 -3.80 6.43 26.02
C ARG A 79 -4.94 5.42 26.23
N ARG A 80 -5.93 5.40 25.35
CA ARG A 80 -7.08 4.48 25.44
C ARG A 80 -6.74 3.03 25.13
N LEU A 81 -5.78 2.82 24.23
CA LEU A 81 -5.27 1.48 23.90
C LEU A 81 -4.29 0.95 24.96
N GLY A 82 -3.74 1.81 25.82
CA GLY A 82 -2.73 1.46 26.82
C GLY A 82 -1.38 1.12 26.20
N VAL A 83 -1.02 1.75 25.09
CA VAL A 83 0.28 1.60 24.42
C VAL A 83 1.19 2.78 24.72
N GLU A 84 2.50 2.61 24.48
CA GLU A 84 3.49 3.66 24.74
C GLU A 84 3.25 4.88 23.84
N THR A 85 3.52 6.07 24.39
CA THR A 85 3.45 7.33 23.64
C THR A 85 4.44 7.32 22.46
N GLY A 86 3.95 7.70 21.26
CA GLY A 86 4.73 7.66 20.03
C GLY A 86 4.67 6.30 19.29
N SER A 87 3.89 5.34 19.83
CA SER A 87 3.66 4.04 19.15
C SER A 87 2.73 4.15 17.94
N ILE A 88 1.84 5.16 17.97
CA ILE A 88 0.88 5.40 16.87
C ILE A 88 1.35 6.60 16.07
N LYS A 89 1.65 6.38 14.80
CA LYS A 89 2.01 7.47 13.91
C LYS A 89 0.77 8.23 13.50
N SER A 90 0.72 9.52 13.83
CA SER A 90 -0.19 10.44 13.17
C SER A 90 0.35 10.68 11.76
N VAL A 91 -0.38 10.15 10.77
CA VAL A 91 -0.14 10.47 9.36
C VAL A 91 -1.10 11.60 9.03
N SER A 92 -0.57 12.75 8.62
CA SER A 92 -1.41 13.83 8.13
C SER A 92 -2.38 13.28 7.08
N PRO A 93 -3.66 13.71 7.03
CA PRO A 93 -4.55 13.40 5.94
C PRO A 93 -3.98 13.77 4.57
N GLU A 94 -2.99 14.65 4.59
CA GLU A 94 -2.26 15.13 3.43
C GLU A 94 -0.99 14.31 3.13
N GLN A 95 -0.58 13.37 3.99
CA GLN A 95 0.62 12.58 3.73
C GLN A 95 0.31 11.50 2.68
N PRO A 96 0.87 11.62 1.48
CA PRO A 96 0.59 10.69 0.41
C PRO A 96 1.10 9.29 0.74
N ASN A 97 0.29 8.30 0.42
CA ASN A 97 0.64 6.89 0.48
C ASN A 97 0.45 6.30 -0.91
N ILE A 98 1.51 5.81 -1.50
CA ILE A 98 1.54 5.32 -2.88
C ILE A 98 1.52 3.80 -2.90
N TYR A 99 0.63 3.22 -3.70
CA TYR A 99 0.77 1.87 -4.21
C TYR A 99 1.54 1.93 -5.52
N LEU A 100 2.76 1.38 -5.59
CA LEU A 100 3.61 1.41 -6.78
C LEU A 100 3.57 0.07 -7.54
N ALA A 101 2.66 -0.01 -8.52
CA ALA A 101 2.54 -1.16 -9.41
C ALA A 101 3.64 -1.15 -10.47
N HIS A 102 4.26 -2.31 -10.73
CA HIS A 102 5.38 -2.43 -11.66
C HIS A 102 5.55 -3.88 -12.14
N ALA A 103 6.19 -4.08 -13.27
CA ALA A 103 6.60 -5.40 -13.70
C ALA A 103 7.74 -5.93 -12.80
N SER A 104 7.73 -7.22 -12.45
CA SER A 104 8.75 -7.83 -11.59
C SER A 104 10.18 -7.63 -12.13
N GLU A 105 10.32 -7.58 -13.45
CA GLU A 105 11.61 -7.32 -14.11
C GLU A 105 12.09 -5.87 -13.99
N ASP A 106 11.20 -4.96 -13.61
CA ASP A 106 11.50 -3.55 -13.39
C ASP A 106 11.74 -3.20 -11.92
N HIS A 107 11.60 -4.20 -11.02
CA HIS A 107 11.69 -4.01 -9.57
C HIS A 107 13.00 -3.34 -9.15
N ASP A 108 14.14 -3.98 -9.41
CA ASP A 108 15.45 -3.50 -8.93
C ASP A 108 15.96 -2.29 -9.69
N ALA A 109 15.68 -2.23 -11.02
CA ALA A 109 16.22 -1.19 -11.88
C ALA A 109 15.42 0.11 -11.85
N LEU A 110 14.11 0.06 -11.59
CA LEU A 110 13.22 1.22 -11.70
C LEU A 110 12.37 1.45 -10.45
N ALA A 111 11.60 0.43 -10.01
CA ALA A 111 10.61 0.62 -8.96
C ALA A 111 11.24 0.90 -7.60
N LYS A 112 12.24 0.13 -7.21
CA LYS A 112 12.95 0.30 -5.94
C LYS A 112 13.67 1.65 -5.84
N PRO A 113 14.50 2.09 -6.82
CA PRO A 113 15.11 3.42 -6.77
C PRO A 113 14.09 4.56 -6.74
N LEU A 114 12.99 4.44 -7.48
CA LEU A 114 11.90 5.43 -7.43
C LEU A 114 11.25 5.47 -6.05
N ALA A 115 10.93 4.31 -5.48
CA ALA A 115 10.35 4.22 -4.13
C ALA A 115 11.27 4.85 -3.07
N GLU A 116 12.58 4.59 -3.13
CA GLU A 116 13.56 5.20 -2.22
C GLU A 116 13.59 6.74 -2.33
N LYS A 117 13.55 7.28 -3.55
CA LYS A 117 13.49 8.73 -3.80
C LYS A 117 12.17 9.34 -3.28
N LEU A 118 11.04 8.68 -3.48
CA LEU A 118 9.74 9.12 -2.96
C LEU A 118 9.69 9.07 -1.43
N MET A 119 10.22 8.01 -0.82
CA MET A 119 10.32 7.90 0.64
C MET A 119 11.24 8.97 1.24
N ALA A 120 12.33 9.32 0.56
CA ALA A 120 13.19 10.43 0.97
C ALA A 120 12.47 11.78 0.92
N ALA A 121 11.46 11.94 0.07
CA ALA A 121 10.57 13.10 0.01
C ALA A 121 9.41 13.05 1.02
N GLY A 122 9.39 12.08 1.94
CA GLY A 122 8.35 11.94 2.97
C GLY A 122 7.07 11.24 2.52
N ILE A 123 7.07 10.59 1.35
CA ILE A 123 5.93 9.86 0.81
C ILE A 123 6.02 8.39 1.26
N GLU A 124 4.94 7.84 1.80
CA GLU A 124 4.88 6.40 2.04
C GLU A 124 4.70 5.65 0.72
N VAL A 125 5.51 4.61 0.49
CA VAL A 125 5.41 3.79 -0.72
C VAL A 125 5.21 2.33 -0.34
N TRP A 126 4.11 1.76 -0.82
CA TRP A 126 3.91 0.33 -0.83
C TRP A 126 4.46 -0.21 -2.16
N LEU A 127 5.47 -1.06 -2.08
CA LEU A 127 6.11 -1.68 -3.23
C LEU A 127 5.91 -3.19 -3.17
N ASP A 128 5.32 -3.76 -4.21
CA ASP A 128 5.15 -5.20 -4.33
C ASP A 128 6.52 -5.92 -4.32
N GLY A 129 6.61 -7.01 -3.58
CA GLY A 129 7.86 -7.77 -3.42
C GLY A 129 8.63 -7.51 -2.12
N TRP A 130 8.51 -6.36 -1.45
CA TRP A 130 9.19 -6.13 -0.17
C TRP A 130 8.54 -6.84 1.00
N GLU A 131 7.25 -7.16 0.90
CA GLU A 131 6.48 -7.75 1.99
C GLU A 131 5.98 -9.17 1.73
N ILE A 132 6.23 -9.75 0.56
CA ILE A 132 5.73 -11.08 0.23
C ILE A 132 6.72 -12.14 0.68
N ARG A 133 6.37 -12.84 1.76
CA ARG A 133 7.08 -14.04 2.19
C ARG A 133 6.44 -15.27 1.57
N SER A 134 7.26 -16.30 1.32
CA SER A 134 6.81 -17.59 0.82
C SER A 134 5.64 -18.13 1.66
N GLY A 135 4.44 -18.19 1.09
CA GLY A 135 3.20 -18.64 1.73
C GLY A 135 2.16 -17.53 2.01
N ASP A 136 2.46 -16.26 1.74
CA ASP A 136 1.46 -15.19 1.81
C ASP A 136 0.52 -15.23 0.60
N SER A 137 -0.75 -14.93 0.81
CA SER A 137 -1.67 -14.71 -0.30
C SER A 137 -1.31 -13.37 -0.93
N LEU A 138 -0.65 -13.41 -2.09
CA LEU A 138 -0.32 -12.24 -2.89
C LEU A 138 -1.54 -11.32 -3.05
N LYS A 139 -2.66 -11.90 -3.40
CA LYS A 139 -3.92 -11.18 -3.60
C LYS A 139 -4.32 -10.35 -2.36
N ARG A 140 -4.27 -10.95 -1.16
CA ARG A 140 -4.65 -10.23 0.06
C ARG A 140 -3.71 -9.06 0.37
N LYS A 141 -2.40 -9.25 0.16
CA LYS A 141 -1.41 -8.20 0.35
C LYS A 141 -1.60 -7.04 -0.63
N MET A 142 -1.93 -7.35 -1.89
CA MET A 142 -2.29 -6.35 -2.89
C MET A 142 -3.56 -5.59 -2.49
N GLU A 143 -4.59 -6.29 -2.05
CA GLU A 143 -5.83 -5.69 -1.55
C GLU A 143 -5.56 -4.74 -0.37
N GLU A 144 -4.76 -5.17 0.61
CA GLU A 144 -4.37 -4.34 1.76
C GLU A 144 -3.60 -3.06 1.32
N GLY A 145 -2.67 -3.19 0.39
CA GLY A 145 -1.91 -2.06 -0.16
C GLY A 145 -2.79 -1.09 -0.95
N LEU A 146 -3.66 -1.64 -1.80
CA LEU A 146 -4.63 -0.86 -2.57
C LEU A 146 -5.62 -0.13 -1.66
N ASP A 147 -6.13 -0.80 -0.62
CA ASP A 147 -7.12 -0.20 0.30
C ASP A 147 -6.56 0.96 1.12
N ALA A 148 -5.26 0.97 1.33
CA ALA A 148 -4.60 1.98 2.13
C ALA A 148 -3.99 3.13 1.31
N CYS A 149 -3.92 3.02 -0.02
CA CYS A 149 -3.24 4.03 -0.81
C CYS A 149 -4.12 5.26 -1.09
N THR A 150 -3.50 6.43 -1.04
CA THR A 150 -4.07 7.69 -1.53
C THR A 150 -3.81 7.88 -3.03
N HIS A 151 -2.74 7.25 -3.52
CA HIS A 151 -2.33 7.31 -4.92
C HIS A 151 -1.96 5.91 -5.42
N PHE A 152 -2.57 5.52 -6.52
CA PHE A 152 -2.15 4.36 -7.28
C PHE A 152 -1.23 4.82 -8.41
N VAL A 153 0.02 4.42 -8.35
CA VAL A 153 1.05 4.76 -9.34
C VAL A 153 1.48 3.49 -10.05
N VAL A 154 1.45 3.48 -11.37
CA VAL A 154 1.89 2.33 -12.17
C VAL A 154 3.02 2.70 -13.11
N LEU A 155 4.10 1.90 -13.11
CA LEU A 155 5.19 2.03 -14.07
C LEU A 155 4.82 1.39 -15.40
N LEU A 156 4.63 2.21 -16.41
CA LEU A 156 4.35 1.80 -17.77
C LEU A 156 5.67 1.71 -18.55
N THR A 157 6.18 0.51 -18.67
CA THR A 157 7.44 0.19 -19.35
C THR A 157 7.18 -0.76 -20.52
N PRO A 158 8.14 -0.96 -21.43
CA PRO A 158 8.00 -1.99 -22.45
C PRO A 158 7.83 -3.40 -21.88
N ARG A 159 8.23 -3.64 -20.61
CA ARG A 159 8.11 -4.92 -19.94
C ARG A 159 6.76 -5.09 -19.22
N SER A 160 6.15 -4.00 -18.75
CA SER A 160 4.87 -4.03 -18.05
C SER A 160 3.67 -4.07 -19.00
N LEU A 161 3.79 -3.46 -20.18
CA LEU A 161 2.69 -3.42 -21.14
C LEU A 161 2.34 -4.82 -21.65
N GLY A 162 1.03 -5.13 -21.66
CA GLY A 162 0.51 -6.42 -22.11
C GLY A 162 0.68 -7.58 -21.13
N LYS A 163 1.14 -7.32 -19.90
CA LYS A 163 1.15 -8.35 -18.85
C LYS A 163 -0.21 -8.41 -18.15
N PRO A 164 -0.90 -9.58 -18.15
CA PRO A 164 -2.27 -9.69 -17.62
C PRO A 164 -2.40 -9.27 -16.16
N TRP A 165 -1.38 -9.49 -15.33
CA TRP A 165 -1.43 -9.11 -13.92
C TRP A 165 -1.28 -7.59 -13.73
N VAL A 166 -0.45 -6.91 -14.55
CA VAL A 166 -0.35 -5.44 -14.55
C VAL A 166 -1.67 -4.82 -15.00
N GLU A 167 -2.32 -5.39 -16.01
CA GLU A 167 -3.65 -4.94 -16.45
C GLU A 167 -4.69 -5.08 -15.34
N THR A 168 -4.65 -6.18 -14.58
CA THR A 168 -5.55 -6.39 -13.43
C THR A 168 -5.30 -5.35 -12.32
N GLU A 169 -4.05 -4.99 -12.05
CA GLU A 169 -3.71 -3.95 -11.07
C GLU A 169 -4.14 -2.56 -11.56
N ILE A 170 -3.95 -2.27 -12.86
CA ILE A 170 -4.41 -1.02 -13.47
C ILE A 170 -5.92 -0.89 -13.32
N ASP A 171 -6.67 -1.95 -13.61
CA ASP A 171 -8.13 -1.96 -13.48
C ASP A 171 -8.56 -1.71 -12.04
N ALA A 172 -7.93 -2.40 -11.07
CA ALA A 172 -8.22 -2.21 -9.65
C ALA A 172 -7.90 -0.78 -9.17
N GLY A 173 -6.72 -0.26 -9.51
CA GLY A 173 -6.32 1.11 -9.17
C GLY A 173 -7.21 2.17 -9.81
N PHE A 174 -7.64 1.92 -11.05
CA PHE A 174 -8.56 2.80 -11.76
C PHE A 174 -9.96 2.81 -11.14
N MET A 175 -10.51 1.66 -10.80
CA MET A 175 -11.83 1.60 -10.15
C MET A 175 -11.82 2.38 -8.84
N ARG A 176 -10.76 2.29 -8.05
CA ARG A 176 -10.61 3.09 -6.83
C ARG A 176 -10.55 4.60 -7.12
N ALA A 177 -9.90 5.00 -8.22
CA ALA A 177 -9.86 6.40 -8.62
C ALA A 177 -11.25 6.92 -9.07
N VAL A 178 -12.03 6.09 -9.75
CA VAL A 178 -13.42 6.41 -10.13
C VAL A 178 -14.32 6.56 -8.88
N GLU A 179 -14.09 5.74 -7.88
CA GLU A 179 -14.78 5.81 -6.59
C GLU A 179 -14.31 6.98 -5.70
N GLY A 180 -13.31 7.74 -6.14
CA GLY A 180 -12.73 8.85 -5.38
C GLY A 180 -11.89 8.42 -4.18
N LYS A 181 -11.51 7.15 -4.10
CA LYS A 181 -10.73 6.57 -2.98
C LYS A 181 -9.22 6.77 -3.13
N SER A 182 -8.74 6.92 -4.35
CA SER A 182 -7.32 7.19 -4.66
C SER A 182 -7.18 7.98 -5.95
N LYS A 183 -6.01 8.59 -6.17
CA LYS A 183 -5.66 9.19 -7.45
C LYS A 183 -4.88 8.19 -8.30
N PHE A 184 -5.17 8.12 -9.60
CA PHE A 184 -4.46 7.24 -10.55
C PHE A 184 -3.39 8.02 -11.30
N ILE A 185 -2.16 7.52 -11.31
CA ILE A 185 -1.02 8.10 -12.04
C ILE A 185 -0.31 7.00 -12.84
N GLY A 186 -0.31 7.10 -14.17
CA GLY A 186 0.50 6.24 -15.04
C GLY A 186 1.83 6.91 -15.33
N LEU A 187 2.96 6.30 -14.94
CA LEU A 187 4.30 6.81 -15.23
C LEU A 187 4.91 6.06 -16.41
N ARG A 188 5.13 6.73 -17.50
CA ARG A 188 5.78 6.14 -18.69
C ARG A 188 7.30 6.18 -18.53
N VAL A 189 7.93 5.04 -18.70
CA VAL A 189 9.40 4.90 -18.71
C VAL A 189 9.81 4.22 -19.99
N GLY A 190 10.34 5.01 -20.94
CA GLY A 190 10.76 4.52 -22.25
C GLY A 190 9.61 4.03 -23.14
N VAL A 191 8.40 4.48 -22.91
CA VAL A 191 7.20 4.10 -23.67
C VAL A 191 6.54 5.33 -24.29
N PRO A 192 6.38 5.38 -25.64
CA PRO A 192 5.65 6.45 -26.28
C PRO A 192 4.15 6.37 -25.98
N VAL A 193 3.45 7.52 -25.93
CA VAL A 193 2.02 7.59 -25.63
C VAL A 193 1.20 6.69 -26.56
N GLY A 194 1.56 6.61 -27.84
CA GLY A 194 0.85 5.81 -28.83
C GLY A 194 0.91 4.29 -28.61
N SER A 195 1.80 3.81 -27.75
CA SER A 195 1.87 2.38 -27.36
C SER A 195 0.96 2.01 -26.20
N LEU A 196 0.36 3.01 -25.55
CA LEU A 196 -0.58 2.78 -24.45
C LEU A 196 -1.93 2.31 -24.99
N SER A 197 -2.69 1.58 -24.17
CA SER A 197 -4.09 1.30 -24.47
C SER A 197 -4.89 2.59 -24.67
N ALA A 198 -5.96 2.54 -25.46
CA ALA A 198 -6.82 3.71 -25.71
C ALA A 198 -7.30 4.35 -24.39
N PHE A 199 -7.54 3.55 -23.37
CA PHE A 199 -7.90 4.00 -22.05
C PHE A 199 -6.79 4.84 -21.38
N LEU A 200 -5.56 4.35 -21.35
CA LEU A 200 -4.43 5.06 -20.75
C LEU A 200 -4.04 6.32 -21.53
N GLN A 201 -4.26 6.34 -22.85
CA GLN A 201 -4.04 7.55 -23.66
C GLN A 201 -4.98 8.71 -23.30
N THR A 202 -6.15 8.43 -22.71
CA THR A 202 -7.08 9.48 -22.22
C THR A 202 -6.69 10.03 -20.86
N ARG A 203 -5.65 9.48 -20.21
CA ARG A 203 -5.18 9.89 -18.90
C ARG A 203 -3.88 10.65 -18.98
N HIS A 204 -3.63 11.47 -17.96
CA HIS A 204 -2.33 12.10 -17.82
C HIS A 204 -1.31 11.06 -17.39
N CYS A 205 -0.52 10.57 -18.35
CA CYS A 205 0.56 9.62 -18.11
C CYS A 205 1.90 10.31 -18.41
N PRO A 206 2.47 11.05 -17.45
CA PRO A 206 3.73 11.75 -17.64
C PRO A 206 4.87 10.78 -17.91
N GLU A 207 5.88 11.26 -18.61
CA GLU A 207 7.14 10.54 -18.79
C GLU A 207 8.03 10.74 -17.56
N LEU A 208 8.67 9.67 -17.14
CA LEU A 208 9.68 9.68 -16.07
C LEU A 208 10.95 9.03 -16.61
N ALA A 209 11.99 9.81 -16.84
CA ALA A 209 13.33 9.29 -17.05
C ALA A 209 13.98 9.05 -15.67
N PRO A 210 14.65 7.90 -15.45
CA PRO A 210 15.19 7.49 -14.13
C PRO A 210 16.10 8.52 -13.46
N ASP A 211 16.82 9.31 -14.25
CA ASP A 211 17.80 10.30 -13.78
C ASP A 211 17.34 11.75 -13.97
N ASN A 212 16.05 11.98 -14.21
CA ASN A 212 15.50 13.32 -14.41
C ASN A 212 14.87 13.87 -13.13
N ASP A 213 15.65 14.61 -12.35
CA ASP A 213 15.21 15.19 -11.09
C ASP A 213 14.06 16.21 -11.26
N ALA A 214 13.97 16.89 -12.39
CA ALA A 214 12.88 17.82 -12.68
C ALA A 214 11.54 17.07 -12.86
N GLN A 215 11.55 15.94 -13.56
CA GLN A 215 10.36 15.09 -13.72
C GLN A 215 9.97 14.44 -12.38
N LEU A 216 10.95 14.01 -11.59
CA LEU A 216 10.71 13.49 -10.25
C LEU A 216 10.08 14.57 -9.34
N SER A 217 10.62 15.79 -9.36
CA SER A 217 10.08 16.91 -8.58
C SER A 217 8.64 17.24 -9.01
N ALA A 218 8.35 17.22 -10.30
CA ALA A 218 6.99 17.43 -10.83
C ALA A 218 6.04 16.32 -10.38
N LEU A 219 6.50 15.06 -10.34
CA LEU A 219 5.73 13.94 -9.81
C LEU A 219 5.41 14.13 -8.33
N ILE A 220 6.42 14.49 -7.53
CA ILE A 220 6.26 14.74 -6.09
C ILE A 220 5.26 15.88 -5.86
N ALA A 221 5.37 17.00 -6.59
CA ALA A 221 4.43 18.10 -6.53
C ALA A 221 2.99 17.66 -6.87
N ALA A 222 2.82 16.88 -7.93
CA ALA A 222 1.50 16.35 -8.33
C ALA A 222 0.89 15.42 -7.28
N ILE A 223 1.72 14.64 -6.58
CA ILE A 223 1.30 13.76 -5.49
C ILE A 223 0.81 14.58 -4.30
N TYR A 224 1.51 15.64 -3.93
CA TYR A 224 1.09 16.55 -2.85
C TYR A 224 -0.06 17.48 -3.24
N GLY A 225 -0.46 17.50 -4.53
CA GLY A 225 -1.55 18.33 -5.02
C GLY A 225 -1.18 19.80 -5.22
N ALA A 226 0.13 20.06 -5.40
CA ALA A 226 0.69 21.38 -5.68
C ALA A 226 0.72 21.67 -7.18
#